data_2559f9dfad9264787b42932f4ad9ca2d
#
_entry.id   2559f9dfad9264787b42932f4ad9ca2d
#
_cell.length_a   1.000
_cell.length_b   1.000
_cell.length_c   1.000
_cell.angle_alpha   90.00
_cell.angle_beta   90.00
_cell.angle_gamma   90.00
#
_symmetry.space_group_name_H-M   'P 1'
#
loop_
_entity.id
_entity.type
_entity.pdbx_description
1 polymer ?
#
loop_
_entity_poly.entity_id
_entity_poly.type
_entity_poly.pdbx_seq_one_letter_code
_entity_poly.pdbx_strand_id
1 'polypeptide(L)'
;MELTKKALLVTTVSGFVPQFEMSNVNILQSMGYEIHYAANYKTPSYGNDNKRLDGTNIIPHQVDFIRTPFSLHNITVFRQLKDLMNKEHFDLVHCHTPMGGVLARLAAHATTTAPVIYTAHGFHFFKGASLINWLCYYPMEKFLSRFTDEQICINKEDYERAKKHFHAKYVDYIPGVGIDLEKTRKSIDKDKKKTELGISQDKIVLLSSGELIKRKNHETIIRALADLKKKAPALSSSEYHYIICGHGILNDSLKKLAESLQVSDCISFLGYREDMMEIFQVADVFLFPSYQEGLPMALLEAMAYGLPVICSDIRGSRDLIGNCENQPFNYCSGGIVVKRANDISGFSKAIRLLLTENSARKKMGEWNSKRAKEFSICYVKNCMEKIYSKLLP
;
A
#
# COMPACT_ATOMS: atom_id res chain seq x y z
N MET A 1 -40.76 9.91 9.79
CA MET A 1 -39.54 9.07 9.85
C MET A 1 -38.56 9.69 8.86
N GLU A 2 -37.47 10.25 9.35
CA GLU A 2 -36.38 10.61 8.44
C GLU A 2 -35.91 9.33 7.75
N LEU A 3 -35.82 9.38 6.42
CA LEU A 3 -35.29 8.28 5.65
C LEU A 3 -33.79 8.13 6.03
N THR A 4 -33.40 6.96 6.48
CA THR A 4 -31.99 6.67 6.79
C THR A 4 -31.14 6.84 5.52
N LYS A 5 -30.17 7.74 5.53
CA LYS A 5 -29.23 7.95 4.41
C LYS A 5 -28.39 6.69 4.19
N LYS A 6 -28.16 6.32 2.94
CA LYS A 6 -27.43 5.09 2.58
C LYS A 6 -26.18 5.39 1.77
N ALA A 7 -25.04 4.82 2.17
CA ALA A 7 -23.78 4.89 1.43
C ALA A 7 -23.39 3.52 0.90
N LEU A 8 -23.04 3.43 -0.38
CA LEU A 8 -22.55 2.22 -1.03
C LEU A 8 -21.03 2.29 -1.18
N LEU A 9 -20.32 1.40 -0.50
CA LEU A 9 -18.91 1.14 -0.75
C LEU A 9 -18.77 0.04 -1.81
N VAL A 10 -17.85 0.22 -2.77
CA VAL A 10 -17.64 -0.75 -3.87
C VAL A 10 -16.18 -1.10 -4.02
N THR A 11 -15.86 -2.39 -3.93
CA THR A 11 -14.53 -2.93 -4.23
C THR A 11 -14.62 -4.27 -4.97
N THR A 12 -13.53 -4.73 -5.57
CA THR A 12 -13.55 -6.04 -6.27
C THR A 12 -13.47 -7.24 -5.32
N VAL A 13 -12.94 -7.08 -4.10
CA VAL A 13 -12.73 -8.17 -3.13
C VAL A 13 -13.18 -7.73 -1.74
N SER A 14 -13.86 -8.63 -1.02
CA SER A 14 -14.50 -8.31 0.26
C SER A 14 -13.54 -7.91 1.39
N GLY A 15 -12.33 -8.41 1.39
CA GLY A 15 -11.32 -8.09 2.41
C GLY A 15 -10.72 -6.68 2.29
N PHE A 16 -11.04 -5.91 1.23
CA PHE A 16 -10.46 -4.59 1.02
C PHE A 16 -10.92 -3.55 2.05
N VAL A 17 -12.24 -3.44 2.26
CA VAL A 17 -12.81 -2.47 3.24
C VAL A 17 -12.31 -2.76 4.64
N PRO A 18 -12.39 -3.98 5.21
CA PRO A 18 -11.90 -4.24 6.55
C PRO A 18 -10.39 -4.09 6.69
N GLN A 19 -9.63 -4.09 5.60
CA GLN A 19 -8.18 -3.86 5.63
C GLN A 19 -7.81 -2.38 5.57
N PHE A 20 -8.51 -1.57 4.75
CA PHE A 20 -8.04 -0.23 4.38
C PHE A 20 -9.04 0.89 4.63
N GLU A 21 -10.36 0.59 4.71
CA GLU A 21 -11.40 1.61 4.63
C GLU A 21 -12.29 1.72 5.89
N MET A 22 -11.98 0.99 6.95
CA MET A 22 -12.78 1.05 8.20
C MET A 22 -12.82 2.44 8.81
N SER A 23 -11.80 3.27 8.57
CA SER A 23 -11.81 4.68 8.96
C SER A 23 -12.94 5.45 8.27
N ASN A 24 -13.12 5.23 6.96
CA ASN A 24 -14.16 5.87 6.17
C ASN A 24 -15.57 5.34 6.53
N VAL A 25 -15.67 4.03 6.81
CA VAL A 25 -16.89 3.42 7.35
C VAL A 25 -17.33 4.15 8.64
N ASN A 26 -16.42 4.28 9.59
CA ASN A 26 -16.73 4.92 10.88
C ASN A 26 -17.11 6.40 10.72
N ILE A 27 -16.48 7.14 9.81
CA ILE A 27 -16.87 8.53 9.51
C ILE A 27 -18.29 8.58 8.97
N LEU A 28 -18.63 7.79 7.95
CA LEU A 28 -19.95 7.79 7.35
C LEU A 28 -21.03 7.34 8.34
N GLN A 29 -20.77 6.32 9.17
CA GLN A 29 -21.67 5.90 10.25
C GLN A 29 -21.89 7.02 11.28
N SER A 30 -20.83 7.76 11.66
CA SER A 30 -20.97 8.90 12.58
C SER A 30 -21.74 10.06 11.98
N MET A 31 -21.81 10.16 10.64
CA MET A 31 -22.66 11.10 9.89
C MET A 31 -24.11 10.59 9.70
N GLY A 32 -24.44 9.43 10.25
CA GLY A 32 -25.80 8.86 10.22
C GLY A 32 -26.10 8.01 8.97
N TYR A 33 -25.08 7.58 8.21
CA TYR A 33 -25.26 6.73 7.04
C TYR A 33 -25.34 5.24 7.42
N GLU A 34 -26.29 4.53 6.84
CA GLU A 34 -26.30 3.08 6.75
C GLU A 34 -25.30 2.64 5.68
N ILE A 35 -24.38 1.75 6.02
CA ILE A 35 -23.28 1.35 5.14
C ILE A 35 -23.59 0.05 4.44
N HIS A 36 -23.68 0.10 3.13
CA HIS A 36 -23.79 -1.05 2.23
C HIS A 36 -22.43 -1.31 1.56
N TYR A 37 -22.06 -2.57 1.40
CA TYR A 37 -20.78 -2.92 0.81
C TYR A 37 -20.93 -3.96 -0.29
N ALA A 38 -20.69 -3.56 -1.54
CA ALA A 38 -20.69 -4.42 -2.71
C ALA A 38 -19.30 -4.93 -3.05
N ALA A 39 -19.09 -6.23 -2.98
CA ALA A 39 -17.81 -6.89 -3.27
C ALA A 39 -18.01 -8.37 -3.63
N ASN A 40 -16.95 -9.04 -4.10
CA ASN A 40 -16.97 -10.49 -4.25
C ASN A 40 -16.55 -11.17 -2.94
N TYR A 41 -17.52 -11.71 -2.21
CA TYR A 41 -17.33 -12.42 -0.94
C TYR A 41 -16.90 -13.87 -1.11
N LYS A 42 -17.00 -14.43 -2.33
CA LYS A 42 -16.57 -15.80 -2.65
C LYS A 42 -15.05 -15.91 -2.79
N THR A 43 -14.38 -14.77 -3.01
CA THR A 43 -12.92 -14.69 -3.18
C THR A 43 -12.33 -13.64 -2.24
N PRO A 44 -12.38 -13.87 -0.90
CA PRO A 44 -11.81 -12.93 0.05
C PRO A 44 -10.30 -12.78 -0.20
N SER A 45 -9.81 -11.54 -0.09
CA SER A 45 -8.38 -11.21 -0.11
C SER A 45 -8.08 -10.40 1.14
N TYR A 46 -6.83 -10.34 1.56
CA TYR A 46 -6.41 -9.72 2.83
C TYR A 46 -6.99 -10.41 4.07
N GLY A 47 -7.14 -11.73 4.00
CA GLY A 47 -7.68 -12.64 5.01
C GLY A 47 -8.23 -13.89 4.35
N ASN A 48 -8.49 -14.94 5.14
CA ASN A 48 -8.97 -16.23 4.65
C ASN A 48 -10.51 -16.32 4.64
N ASP A 49 -11.19 -15.38 5.30
CA ASP A 49 -12.64 -15.33 5.43
C ASP A 49 -13.16 -13.88 5.52
N ASN A 50 -14.47 -13.72 5.70
CA ASN A 50 -15.12 -12.42 5.81
C ASN A 50 -15.43 -12.01 7.27
N LYS A 51 -14.94 -12.74 8.28
CA LYS A 51 -15.25 -12.51 9.70
C LYS A 51 -14.85 -11.12 10.21
N ARG A 52 -13.91 -10.47 9.54
CA ARG A 52 -13.50 -9.10 9.88
C ARG A 52 -14.61 -8.05 9.67
N LEU A 53 -15.71 -8.43 9.02
CA LEU A 53 -16.91 -7.61 8.86
C LEU A 53 -17.95 -7.85 9.98
N ASP A 54 -17.79 -8.90 10.79
CA ASP A 54 -18.71 -9.21 11.87
C ASP A 54 -18.69 -8.08 12.91
N GLY A 55 -19.89 -7.65 13.32
CA GLY A 55 -20.06 -6.56 14.30
C GLY A 55 -19.78 -5.14 13.78
N THR A 56 -19.50 -4.96 12.48
CA THR A 56 -19.25 -3.63 11.87
C THR A 56 -20.50 -2.86 11.48
N ASN A 57 -21.69 -3.48 11.55
CA ASN A 57 -22.95 -2.95 11.04
C ASN A 57 -22.90 -2.59 9.53
N ILE A 58 -22.06 -3.26 8.76
CA ILE A 58 -22.00 -3.15 7.31
C ILE A 58 -22.93 -4.17 6.69
N ILE A 59 -23.77 -3.75 5.74
CA ILE A 59 -24.70 -4.62 5.00
C ILE A 59 -23.98 -5.15 3.76
N PRO A 60 -23.65 -6.45 3.68
CA PRO A 60 -22.91 -7.02 2.58
C PRO A 60 -23.80 -7.31 1.36
N HIS A 61 -23.31 -7.00 0.17
CA HIS A 61 -23.93 -7.34 -1.10
C HIS A 61 -22.96 -8.13 -1.97
N GLN A 62 -23.30 -9.40 -2.27
CA GLN A 62 -22.51 -10.21 -3.20
C GLN A 62 -22.63 -9.64 -4.61
N VAL A 63 -21.51 -9.26 -5.18
CA VAL A 63 -21.36 -8.90 -6.58
C VAL A 63 -20.20 -9.69 -7.15
N ASP A 64 -20.40 -10.38 -8.27
CA ASP A 64 -19.47 -11.36 -8.80
C ASP A 64 -18.29 -10.70 -9.55
N PHE A 65 -17.62 -9.75 -8.92
CA PHE A 65 -16.46 -9.07 -9.48
C PHE A 65 -15.34 -10.02 -9.87
N ILE A 66 -14.68 -9.70 -10.98
CA ILE A 66 -13.45 -10.33 -11.43
C ILE A 66 -12.37 -9.25 -11.65
N ARG A 67 -11.11 -9.64 -11.57
CA ARG A 67 -9.99 -8.69 -11.74
C ARG A 67 -9.66 -8.40 -13.21
N THR A 68 -10.15 -9.24 -14.15
CA THR A 68 -9.84 -9.13 -15.57
C THR A 68 -10.74 -8.10 -16.26
N PRO A 69 -10.20 -7.02 -16.87
CA PRO A 69 -11.01 -5.95 -17.45
C PRO A 69 -11.75 -6.37 -18.74
N PHE A 70 -11.21 -7.31 -19.50
CA PHE A 70 -11.73 -7.68 -20.84
C PHE A 70 -12.70 -8.87 -20.84
N SER A 71 -13.30 -9.21 -19.71
CA SER A 71 -14.24 -10.32 -19.63
C SER A 71 -15.68 -9.87 -19.87
N LEU A 72 -16.44 -10.65 -20.65
CA LEU A 72 -17.89 -10.45 -20.82
C LEU A 72 -18.66 -10.56 -19.50
N HIS A 73 -18.11 -11.26 -18.52
CA HIS A 73 -18.68 -11.35 -17.17
C HIS A 73 -18.86 -9.98 -16.50
N ASN A 74 -18.08 -8.97 -16.89
CA ASN A 74 -18.24 -7.59 -16.38
C ASN A 74 -19.61 -6.99 -16.72
N ILE A 75 -20.30 -7.48 -17.75
CA ILE A 75 -21.69 -7.10 -18.08
C ILE A 75 -22.64 -7.56 -16.98
N THR A 76 -22.45 -8.78 -16.48
CA THR A 76 -23.24 -9.33 -15.35
C THR A 76 -23.00 -8.51 -14.09
N VAL A 77 -21.74 -8.22 -13.79
CA VAL A 77 -21.38 -7.38 -12.62
C VAL A 77 -21.98 -5.98 -12.71
N PHE A 78 -21.94 -5.36 -13.90
CA PHE A 78 -22.58 -4.08 -14.14
C PHE A 78 -24.07 -4.11 -13.88
N ARG A 79 -24.79 -5.17 -14.36
CA ARG A 79 -26.21 -5.36 -14.11
C ARG A 79 -26.51 -5.53 -12.62
N GLN A 80 -25.74 -6.37 -11.93
CA GLN A 80 -25.89 -6.57 -10.47
C GLN A 80 -25.76 -5.24 -9.70
N LEU A 81 -24.76 -4.41 -10.03
CA LEU A 81 -24.60 -3.09 -9.41
C LEU A 81 -25.74 -2.14 -9.74
N LYS A 82 -26.18 -2.10 -11.00
CA LYS A 82 -27.30 -1.27 -11.44
C LYS A 82 -28.60 -1.66 -10.73
N ASP A 83 -28.89 -2.95 -10.63
CA ASP A 83 -30.08 -3.46 -9.97
C ASP A 83 -30.04 -3.16 -8.46
N LEU A 84 -28.87 -3.31 -7.83
CA LEU A 84 -28.65 -2.94 -6.43
C LEU A 84 -28.90 -1.43 -6.19
N MET A 85 -28.34 -0.56 -7.03
CA MET A 85 -28.49 0.90 -6.91
C MET A 85 -29.95 1.33 -7.13
N ASN A 86 -30.66 0.72 -8.09
CA ASN A 86 -32.08 1.00 -8.34
C ASN A 86 -32.98 0.52 -7.19
N LYS A 87 -32.62 -0.57 -6.52
CA LYS A 87 -33.40 -1.14 -5.42
C LYS A 87 -33.24 -0.35 -4.12
N GLU A 88 -31.99 -0.03 -3.77
CA GLU A 88 -31.66 0.51 -2.45
C GLU A 88 -31.67 2.04 -2.39
N HIS A 89 -31.54 2.74 -3.53
CA HIS A 89 -31.51 4.22 -3.63
C HIS A 89 -30.45 4.85 -2.71
N PHE A 90 -29.19 4.75 -3.11
CA PHE A 90 -28.05 5.28 -2.35
C PHE A 90 -27.90 6.78 -2.48
N ASP A 91 -27.54 7.43 -1.37
CA ASP A 91 -27.23 8.86 -1.29
C ASP A 91 -25.74 9.14 -1.56
N LEU A 92 -24.91 8.10 -1.60
CA LEU A 92 -23.46 8.17 -1.88
C LEU A 92 -22.99 6.85 -2.45
N VAL A 93 -22.11 6.93 -3.47
CA VAL A 93 -21.29 5.79 -3.92
C VAL A 93 -19.82 6.15 -3.72
N HIS A 94 -19.10 5.35 -2.92
CA HIS A 94 -17.66 5.48 -2.79
C HIS A 94 -16.98 4.20 -3.29
N CYS A 95 -16.31 4.28 -4.43
CA CYS A 95 -15.71 3.13 -5.08
C CYS A 95 -14.19 3.15 -5.05
N HIS A 96 -13.61 1.96 -4.97
CA HIS A 96 -12.18 1.68 -4.91
C HIS A 96 -11.84 0.56 -5.88
N THR A 97 -10.55 0.30 -6.06
CA THR A 97 -10.00 -0.73 -6.95
C THR A 97 -10.31 -0.47 -8.43
N PRO A 98 -9.46 -0.90 -9.37
CA PRO A 98 -9.65 -0.55 -10.78
C PRO A 98 -11.01 -0.98 -11.34
N MET A 99 -11.34 -2.27 -11.25
CA MET A 99 -12.62 -2.76 -11.80
C MET A 99 -13.83 -2.37 -10.96
N GLY A 100 -13.69 -2.27 -9.62
CA GLY A 100 -14.73 -1.72 -8.76
C GLY A 100 -15.06 -0.29 -9.14
N GLY A 101 -14.04 0.55 -9.32
CA GLY A 101 -14.19 1.94 -9.75
C GLY A 101 -14.80 2.11 -11.14
N VAL A 102 -14.39 1.27 -12.13
CA VAL A 102 -14.96 1.31 -13.49
C VAL A 102 -16.45 1.00 -13.47
N LEU A 103 -16.82 -0.14 -12.90
CA LEU A 103 -18.20 -0.64 -12.97
C LEU A 103 -19.15 0.15 -12.06
N ALA A 104 -18.68 0.61 -10.89
CA ALA A 104 -19.49 1.45 -10.00
C ALA A 104 -19.79 2.81 -10.63
N ARG A 105 -18.81 3.51 -11.21
CA ARG A 105 -19.04 4.81 -11.88
C ARG A 105 -20.01 4.69 -13.06
N LEU A 106 -19.90 3.62 -13.87
CA LEU A 106 -20.84 3.35 -14.96
C LEU A 106 -22.25 3.03 -14.45
N ALA A 107 -22.38 2.21 -13.40
CA ALA A 107 -23.67 1.86 -12.83
C ALA A 107 -24.33 3.09 -12.18
N ALA A 108 -23.59 3.88 -11.41
CA ALA A 108 -24.08 5.12 -10.81
C ALA A 108 -24.56 6.13 -11.86
N HIS A 109 -23.81 6.27 -12.96
CA HIS A 109 -24.24 7.11 -14.09
C HIS A 109 -25.55 6.60 -14.72
N ALA A 110 -25.68 5.28 -14.91
CA ALA A 110 -26.85 4.67 -15.53
C ALA A 110 -28.10 4.69 -14.62
N THR A 111 -27.93 4.89 -13.31
CA THR A 111 -29.00 4.98 -12.31
C THR A 111 -29.19 6.39 -11.76
N THR A 112 -28.44 7.36 -12.26
CA THR A 112 -28.39 8.74 -11.74
C THR A 112 -28.12 8.83 -10.23
N THR A 113 -27.37 7.86 -9.70
CA THR A 113 -26.95 7.84 -8.29
C THR A 113 -25.74 8.75 -8.09
N ALA A 114 -25.87 9.77 -7.26
CA ALA A 114 -24.82 10.75 -6.98
C ALA A 114 -24.91 11.21 -5.50
N PRO A 115 -23.81 11.72 -4.91
CA PRO A 115 -22.47 11.87 -5.50
C PRO A 115 -21.69 10.55 -5.61
N VAL A 116 -20.69 10.55 -6.50
CA VAL A 116 -19.78 9.43 -6.73
C VAL A 116 -18.35 9.85 -6.36
N ILE A 117 -17.76 9.16 -5.39
CA ILE A 117 -16.36 9.29 -5.00
C ILE A 117 -15.57 8.10 -5.56
N TYR A 118 -14.43 8.35 -6.17
CA TYR A 118 -13.49 7.31 -6.57
C TYR A 118 -12.13 7.53 -5.96
N THR A 119 -11.67 6.60 -5.11
CA THR A 119 -10.31 6.59 -4.58
C THR A 119 -9.41 5.69 -5.43
N ALA A 120 -8.45 6.31 -6.12
CA ALA A 120 -7.43 5.61 -6.90
C ALA A 120 -6.25 5.24 -6.00
N HIS A 121 -6.08 3.94 -5.72
CA HIS A 121 -4.95 3.39 -4.94
C HIS A 121 -3.66 3.25 -5.77
N GLY A 122 -3.56 3.96 -6.87
CA GLY A 122 -2.45 4.03 -7.79
C GLY A 122 -2.86 3.65 -9.21
N PHE A 123 -2.76 4.59 -10.15
CA PHE A 123 -3.07 4.32 -11.55
C PHE A 123 -2.09 3.32 -12.16
N HIS A 124 -2.54 2.57 -13.16
CA HIS A 124 -1.70 1.61 -13.90
C HIS A 124 -0.80 2.32 -14.93
N PHE A 125 -1.03 3.59 -15.19
CA PHE A 125 -0.22 4.46 -16.06
C PHE A 125 0.53 5.49 -15.19
N PHE A 126 1.84 5.39 -15.16
CA PHE A 126 2.74 6.24 -14.37
C PHE A 126 4.07 6.39 -15.10
N LYS A 127 4.95 7.26 -14.64
CA LYS A 127 6.27 7.45 -15.25
C LYS A 127 7.08 6.15 -15.17
N GLY A 128 7.32 5.52 -16.34
CA GLY A 128 7.98 4.21 -16.46
C GLY A 128 7.04 3.03 -16.65
N ALA A 129 5.72 3.22 -16.66
CA ALA A 129 4.78 2.18 -17.03
C ALA A 129 4.86 1.84 -18.53
N SER A 130 4.42 0.60 -18.88
CA SER A 130 4.40 0.17 -20.28
C SER A 130 3.47 1.02 -21.15
N LEU A 131 3.77 1.15 -22.46
CA LEU A 131 2.90 1.87 -23.41
C LEU A 131 1.48 1.28 -23.46
N ILE A 132 1.34 -0.04 -23.30
CA ILE A 132 0.04 -0.70 -23.26
C ILE A 132 -0.80 -0.17 -22.09
N ASN A 133 -0.19 0.01 -20.93
CA ASN A 133 -0.89 0.58 -19.77
C ASN A 133 -1.38 2.00 -20.05
N TRP A 134 -0.58 2.81 -20.72
CA TRP A 134 -0.95 4.16 -21.13
C TRP A 134 -2.07 4.17 -22.16
N LEU A 135 -2.04 3.30 -23.14
CA LEU A 135 -3.04 3.25 -24.21
C LEU A 135 -4.39 2.68 -23.73
N CYS A 136 -4.38 1.75 -22.76
CA CYS A 136 -5.60 1.10 -22.27
C CYS A 136 -6.21 1.84 -21.07
N TYR A 137 -5.42 2.06 -20.01
CA TYR A 137 -5.98 2.54 -18.73
C TYR A 137 -6.13 4.05 -18.67
N TYR A 138 -5.24 4.83 -19.28
CA TYR A 138 -5.33 6.29 -19.22
C TYR A 138 -6.59 6.85 -19.90
N PRO A 139 -6.93 6.49 -21.15
CA PRO A 139 -8.15 7.01 -21.78
C PRO A 139 -9.42 6.53 -21.08
N MET A 140 -9.42 5.31 -20.55
CA MET A 140 -10.54 4.78 -19.77
C MET A 140 -10.76 5.58 -18.49
N GLU A 141 -9.71 5.80 -17.67
CA GLU A 141 -9.83 6.58 -16.45
C GLU A 141 -10.20 8.04 -16.72
N LYS A 142 -9.63 8.64 -17.78
CA LYS A 142 -10.00 9.99 -18.22
C LYS A 142 -11.46 10.08 -18.66
N PHE A 143 -11.99 9.08 -19.35
CA PHE A 143 -13.40 9.03 -19.74
C PHE A 143 -14.30 8.90 -18.51
N LEU A 144 -14.00 7.95 -17.62
CA LEU A 144 -14.79 7.67 -16.42
C LEU A 144 -14.75 8.80 -15.38
N SER A 145 -13.72 9.64 -15.41
CA SER A 145 -13.67 10.80 -14.53
C SER A 145 -14.81 11.79 -14.75
N ARG A 146 -15.50 11.75 -15.90
CA ARG A 146 -16.71 12.56 -16.16
C ARG A 146 -17.92 12.11 -15.31
N PHE A 147 -17.89 10.90 -14.79
CA PHE A 147 -18.92 10.32 -13.94
C PHE A 147 -18.45 10.25 -12.47
N THR A 148 -17.56 11.18 -12.10
CA THR A 148 -16.93 11.21 -10.77
C THR A 148 -17.09 12.62 -10.20
N ASP A 149 -17.77 12.74 -9.05
CA ASP A 149 -17.89 14.01 -8.35
C ASP A 149 -16.58 14.32 -7.59
N GLU A 150 -15.98 13.32 -6.95
CA GLU A 150 -14.72 13.46 -6.23
C GLU A 150 -13.72 12.37 -6.61
N GLN A 151 -12.60 12.77 -7.19
CA GLN A 151 -11.47 11.89 -7.49
C GLN A 151 -10.40 12.03 -6.42
N ILE A 152 -10.20 11.01 -5.61
CA ILE A 152 -9.15 10.98 -4.60
C ILE A 152 -7.92 10.23 -5.15
N CYS A 153 -6.75 10.82 -5.04
CA CYS A 153 -5.47 10.21 -5.39
C CYS A 153 -4.59 10.08 -4.14
N ILE A 154 -3.93 8.92 -3.96
CA ILE A 154 -3.13 8.65 -2.76
C ILE A 154 -1.63 8.92 -2.93
N ASN A 155 -1.20 9.40 -4.09
CA ASN A 155 0.16 9.85 -4.36
C ASN A 155 0.15 11.12 -5.23
N LYS A 156 1.21 11.90 -5.15
CA LYS A 156 1.30 13.19 -5.82
C LYS A 156 1.34 13.10 -7.35
N GLU A 157 2.02 12.08 -7.91
CA GLU A 157 2.10 11.91 -9.37
C GLU A 157 0.71 11.70 -9.98
N ASP A 158 -0.11 10.83 -9.35
CA ASP A 158 -1.47 10.57 -9.80
C ASP A 158 -2.38 11.79 -9.60
N TYR A 159 -2.24 12.49 -8.45
CA TYR A 159 -2.98 13.70 -8.15
C TYR A 159 -2.73 14.81 -9.17
N GLU A 160 -1.47 15.16 -9.42
CA GLU A 160 -1.12 16.21 -10.41
C GLU A 160 -1.61 15.84 -11.82
N ARG A 161 -1.56 14.57 -12.18
CA ARG A 161 -2.07 14.09 -13.46
C ARG A 161 -3.59 14.17 -13.54
N ALA A 162 -4.30 13.70 -12.52
CA ALA A 162 -5.76 13.76 -12.48
C ALA A 162 -6.25 15.22 -12.50
N LYS A 163 -5.67 16.08 -11.67
CA LYS A 163 -5.99 17.50 -11.58
C LYS A 163 -5.81 18.23 -12.92
N LYS A 164 -4.78 17.86 -13.68
CA LYS A 164 -4.47 18.53 -14.97
C LYS A 164 -5.27 17.98 -16.16
N HIS A 165 -5.63 16.70 -16.14
CA HIS A 165 -6.09 16.01 -17.36
C HIS A 165 -7.46 15.34 -17.25
N PHE A 166 -7.99 15.12 -16.05
CA PHE A 166 -9.26 14.45 -15.84
C PHE A 166 -10.41 15.45 -15.69
N HIS A 167 -11.63 14.95 -15.68
CA HIS A 167 -12.85 15.76 -15.73
C HIS A 167 -13.74 15.58 -14.48
N ALA A 168 -13.21 14.98 -13.41
CA ALA A 168 -13.92 14.91 -12.14
C ALA A 168 -14.21 16.32 -11.62
N LYS A 169 -15.35 16.50 -10.96
CA LYS A 169 -15.78 17.80 -10.45
C LYS A 169 -14.79 18.36 -9.43
N TYR A 170 -14.25 17.49 -8.60
CA TYR A 170 -13.18 17.79 -7.65
C TYR A 170 -12.09 16.73 -7.73
N VAL A 171 -10.85 17.13 -7.46
CA VAL A 171 -9.70 16.22 -7.39
C VAL A 171 -8.89 16.56 -6.15
N ASP A 172 -8.80 15.63 -5.23
CA ASP A 172 -8.09 15.81 -3.97
C ASP A 172 -6.96 14.78 -3.77
N TYR A 173 -5.92 15.20 -3.03
CA TYR A 173 -4.82 14.35 -2.62
C TYR A 173 -5.00 13.97 -1.14
N ILE A 174 -5.03 12.67 -0.87
CA ILE A 174 -4.99 12.13 0.49
C ILE A 174 -3.83 11.14 0.59
N PRO A 175 -2.94 11.27 1.58
CA PRO A 175 -1.73 10.45 1.68
C PRO A 175 -2.03 9.04 2.19
N GLY A 176 -2.67 8.23 1.36
CA GLY A 176 -3.03 6.83 1.64
C GLY A 176 -4.17 6.70 2.66
N VAL A 177 -4.17 5.59 3.38
CA VAL A 177 -5.19 5.26 4.40
C VAL A 177 -4.81 5.73 5.80
N GLY A 178 -3.62 6.32 5.94
CA GLY A 178 -3.06 6.77 7.20
C GLY A 178 -2.44 5.67 8.05
N ILE A 179 -1.55 6.07 8.95
CA ILE A 179 -0.90 5.18 9.90
C ILE A 179 -1.33 5.49 11.34
N ASP A 180 -1.59 4.44 12.12
CA ASP A 180 -1.88 4.54 13.54
C ASP A 180 -0.57 4.65 14.33
N LEU A 181 -0.22 5.88 14.69
CA LEU A 181 1.02 6.16 15.43
C LEU A 181 0.97 5.73 16.90
N GLU A 182 -0.21 5.51 17.48
CA GLU A 182 -0.30 5.00 18.86
C GLU A 182 0.30 3.61 18.99
N LYS A 183 0.18 2.80 17.94
CA LYS A 183 0.79 1.47 17.90
C LYS A 183 2.32 1.50 17.99
N THR A 184 2.96 2.60 17.54
CA THR A 184 4.43 2.72 17.60
C THR A 184 4.97 3.07 18.98
N ARG A 185 4.09 3.46 19.92
CA ARG A 185 4.47 3.86 21.27
C ARG A 185 4.75 2.71 22.23
N LYS A 186 4.26 1.50 21.92
CA LYS A 186 4.53 0.31 22.73
C LYS A 186 5.99 -0.09 22.56
N SER A 187 6.80 0.03 23.62
CA SER A 187 8.15 -0.53 23.63
C SER A 187 8.13 -2.03 23.95
N ILE A 188 9.09 -2.74 23.41
CA ILE A 188 9.31 -4.16 23.66
C ILE A 188 10.71 -4.42 24.21
N ASP A 189 10.92 -5.59 24.75
CA ASP A 189 12.25 -6.13 25.02
C ASP A 189 12.85 -6.63 23.68
N LYS A 190 13.72 -5.79 23.09
CA LYS A 190 14.35 -6.08 21.79
C LYS A 190 15.25 -7.29 21.83
N ASP A 191 15.97 -7.50 22.93
CA ASP A 191 16.92 -8.60 23.08
C ASP A 191 16.18 -9.92 23.17
N LYS A 192 15.09 -9.97 23.93
CA LYS A 192 14.20 -11.11 23.99
C LYS A 192 13.61 -11.42 22.62
N LYS A 193 13.16 -10.39 21.87
CA LYS A 193 12.58 -10.59 20.54
C LYS A 193 13.60 -11.06 19.51
N LYS A 194 14.82 -10.53 19.51
CA LYS A 194 15.91 -11.05 18.67
C LYS A 194 16.19 -12.52 18.97
N THR A 195 16.25 -12.90 20.26
CA THR A 195 16.44 -14.29 20.69
C THR A 195 15.31 -15.19 20.19
N GLU A 196 14.04 -14.78 20.32
CA GLU A 196 12.86 -15.49 19.77
C GLU A 196 12.98 -15.74 18.27
N LEU A 197 13.50 -14.76 17.54
CA LEU A 197 13.70 -14.83 16.09
C LEU A 197 14.98 -15.59 15.69
N GLY A 198 15.78 -16.08 16.65
CA GLY A 198 17.04 -16.78 16.40
C GLY A 198 18.15 -15.86 15.88
N ILE A 199 18.11 -14.56 16.20
CA ILE A 199 19.05 -13.55 15.72
C ILE A 199 20.00 -13.16 16.86
N SER A 200 21.31 -13.16 16.61
CA SER A 200 22.30 -12.71 17.57
C SER A 200 22.16 -11.21 17.87
N GLN A 201 22.42 -10.80 19.12
CA GLN A 201 22.17 -9.45 19.62
C GLN A 201 23.00 -8.38 18.89
N ASP A 202 24.19 -8.72 18.47
CA ASP A 202 25.16 -7.88 17.78
C ASP A 202 24.83 -7.63 16.30
N LYS A 203 23.98 -8.47 15.71
CA LYS A 203 23.64 -8.35 14.28
C LYS A 203 22.75 -7.14 13.98
N ILE A 204 23.07 -6.46 12.88
CA ILE A 204 22.19 -5.45 12.26
C ILE A 204 21.07 -6.17 11.52
N VAL A 205 19.83 -5.84 11.84
CA VAL A 205 18.64 -6.47 11.27
C VAL A 205 18.11 -5.67 10.07
N LEU A 206 18.16 -6.29 8.90
CA LEU A 206 17.56 -5.82 7.68
C LEU A 206 16.15 -6.43 7.57
N LEU A 207 15.15 -5.65 7.20
CA LEU A 207 13.75 -6.10 7.15
C LEU A 207 13.10 -5.75 5.82
N SER A 208 12.35 -6.70 5.26
CA SER A 208 11.32 -6.45 4.23
C SER A 208 10.00 -7.04 4.64
N SER A 209 8.90 -6.35 4.32
CA SER A 209 7.53 -6.81 4.61
C SER A 209 6.65 -6.65 3.38
N GLY A 210 5.88 -7.69 3.05
CA GLY A 210 4.91 -7.69 1.95
C GLY A 210 4.74 -9.05 1.27
N GLU A 211 3.79 -9.12 0.34
CA GLU A 211 3.53 -10.33 -0.44
C GLU A 211 4.80 -10.80 -1.20
N LEU A 212 5.03 -12.10 -1.21
CA LEU A 212 6.16 -12.69 -1.96
C LEU A 212 5.75 -12.91 -3.43
N ILE A 213 5.64 -11.82 -4.16
CA ILE A 213 5.25 -11.75 -5.59
C ILE A 213 6.26 -10.91 -6.38
N LYS A 214 6.26 -11.08 -7.71
CA LYS A 214 7.20 -10.39 -8.61
C LYS A 214 7.24 -8.87 -8.41
N ARG A 215 6.09 -8.24 -8.17
CA ARG A 215 5.97 -6.79 -7.98
C ARG A 215 6.78 -6.28 -6.77
N LYS A 216 6.83 -7.05 -5.66
CA LYS A 216 7.56 -6.70 -4.43
C LYS A 216 9.07 -6.93 -4.54
N ASN A 217 9.53 -7.76 -5.48
CA ASN A 217 10.92 -7.86 -5.93
C ASN A 217 11.95 -8.22 -4.85
N HIS A 218 11.60 -9.05 -3.88
CA HIS A 218 12.53 -9.53 -2.85
C HIS A 218 13.78 -10.20 -3.43
N GLU A 219 13.68 -10.75 -4.63
CA GLU A 219 14.78 -11.37 -5.38
C GLU A 219 15.98 -10.43 -5.51
N THR A 220 15.75 -9.14 -5.83
CA THR A 220 16.83 -8.17 -6.00
C THR A 220 17.65 -7.99 -4.72
N ILE A 221 17.01 -8.00 -3.56
CA ILE A 221 17.74 -7.90 -2.28
C ILE A 221 18.57 -9.15 -2.01
N ILE A 222 18.03 -10.35 -2.24
CA ILE A 222 18.77 -11.61 -2.06
C ILE A 222 20.02 -11.61 -2.94
N ARG A 223 19.91 -11.17 -4.20
CA ARG A 223 21.04 -11.02 -5.12
C ARG A 223 22.02 -9.92 -4.68
N ALA A 224 21.51 -8.82 -4.11
CA ALA A 224 22.35 -7.73 -3.60
C ALA A 224 23.18 -8.17 -2.37
N LEU A 225 22.61 -9.02 -1.50
CA LEU A 225 23.36 -9.61 -0.38
C LEU A 225 24.46 -10.57 -0.88
N ALA A 226 24.18 -11.35 -1.91
CA ALA A 226 25.20 -12.19 -2.55
C ALA A 226 26.32 -11.37 -3.22
N ASP A 227 25.98 -10.24 -3.86
CA ASP A 227 26.96 -9.29 -4.42
C ASP A 227 27.78 -8.63 -3.30
N LEU A 228 27.15 -8.26 -2.20
CA LEU A 228 27.81 -7.71 -1.02
C LEU A 228 28.83 -8.68 -0.43
N LYS A 229 28.42 -9.95 -0.21
CA LYS A 229 29.28 -11.02 0.31
C LYS A 229 30.55 -11.20 -0.55
N LYS A 230 30.43 -11.09 -1.88
CA LYS A 230 31.55 -11.18 -2.81
C LYS A 230 32.47 -9.96 -2.77
N LYS A 231 31.89 -8.75 -2.69
CA LYS A 231 32.64 -7.47 -2.81
C LYS A 231 33.21 -6.94 -1.49
N ALA A 232 32.62 -7.34 -0.38
CA ALA A 232 33.00 -6.91 0.96
C ALA A 232 33.01 -8.10 1.93
N PRO A 233 33.91 -9.07 1.77
CA PRO A 233 33.94 -10.27 2.61
C PRO A 233 34.15 -9.97 4.11
N ALA A 234 34.70 -8.81 4.45
CA ALA A 234 34.80 -8.34 5.84
C ALA A 234 33.45 -8.03 6.47
N LEU A 235 32.43 -7.67 5.67
CA LEU A 235 31.02 -7.57 6.08
C LEU A 235 30.36 -8.93 5.86
N SER A 236 30.73 -9.89 6.70
CA SER A 236 30.25 -11.27 6.58
C SER A 236 28.82 -11.40 7.09
N SER A 237 28.19 -12.56 6.85
CA SER A 237 26.89 -12.94 7.40
C SER A 237 26.84 -12.95 8.94
N SER A 238 27.98 -12.77 9.62
CA SER A 238 28.03 -12.57 11.07
C SER A 238 27.56 -11.18 11.50
N GLU A 239 27.63 -10.14 10.64
CA GLU A 239 27.33 -8.76 11.04
C GLU A 239 25.89 -8.34 10.80
N TYR A 240 25.15 -9.02 9.93
CA TYR A 240 23.77 -8.67 9.64
C TYR A 240 22.87 -9.90 9.48
N HIS A 241 21.57 -9.68 9.59
CA HIS A 241 20.55 -10.69 9.34
C HIS A 241 19.36 -10.08 8.59
N TYR A 242 18.92 -10.71 7.52
CA TYR A 242 17.82 -10.25 6.70
C TYR A 242 16.54 -11.02 7.00
N ILE A 243 15.50 -10.32 7.42
CA ILE A 243 14.17 -10.87 7.69
C ILE A 243 13.24 -10.53 6.54
N ILE A 244 12.52 -11.53 6.05
CA ILE A 244 11.46 -11.38 5.06
C ILE A 244 10.14 -11.84 5.70
N CYS A 245 9.19 -10.90 5.87
CA CYS A 245 7.85 -11.17 6.37
C CYS A 245 6.83 -11.08 5.26
N GLY A 246 6.02 -12.13 5.09
CA GLY A 246 4.94 -12.21 4.12
C GLY A 246 4.76 -13.59 3.51
N HIS A 247 3.64 -13.75 2.81
CA HIS A 247 3.32 -14.93 2.03
C HIS A 247 3.26 -14.61 0.54
N GLY A 248 3.40 -15.61 -0.31
CA GLY A 248 3.20 -15.46 -1.75
C GLY A 248 3.77 -16.62 -2.54
N ILE A 249 3.40 -16.63 -3.82
CA ILE A 249 3.74 -17.71 -4.76
C ILE A 249 5.24 -17.88 -5.01
N LEU A 250 6.06 -16.87 -4.67
CA LEU A 250 7.51 -16.91 -4.87
C LEU A 250 8.27 -17.42 -3.62
N ASN A 251 7.60 -17.79 -2.52
CA ASN A 251 8.26 -18.21 -1.28
C ASN A 251 9.36 -19.25 -1.53
N ASP A 252 9.01 -20.38 -2.16
CA ASP A 252 9.94 -21.48 -2.37
C ASP A 252 11.05 -21.15 -3.38
N SER A 253 10.72 -20.37 -4.41
CA SER A 253 11.71 -19.92 -5.38
C SER A 253 12.73 -18.95 -4.79
N LEU A 254 12.31 -18.08 -3.87
CA LEU A 254 13.21 -17.15 -3.17
C LEU A 254 14.11 -17.88 -2.18
N LYS A 255 13.64 -18.91 -1.48
CA LYS A 255 14.45 -19.78 -0.62
C LYS A 255 15.53 -20.52 -1.43
N LYS A 256 15.13 -21.19 -2.51
CA LYS A 256 16.07 -21.86 -3.42
C LYS A 256 17.10 -20.89 -4.01
N LEU A 257 16.70 -19.65 -4.32
CA LEU A 257 17.62 -18.62 -4.78
C LEU A 257 18.66 -18.27 -3.70
N ALA A 258 18.24 -18.08 -2.45
CA ALA A 258 19.14 -17.79 -1.34
C ALA A 258 20.16 -18.93 -1.11
N GLU A 259 19.71 -20.19 -1.19
CA GLU A 259 20.57 -21.38 -1.12
C GLU A 259 21.58 -21.41 -2.28
N SER A 260 21.13 -21.25 -3.53
CA SER A 260 21.99 -21.27 -4.71
C SER A 260 23.04 -20.17 -4.73
N LEU A 261 22.74 -19.04 -4.10
CA LEU A 261 23.66 -17.91 -3.95
C LEU A 261 24.49 -17.96 -2.65
N GLN A 262 24.31 -19.02 -1.83
CA GLN A 262 25.04 -19.23 -0.57
C GLN A 262 24.89 -18.06 0.43
N VAL A 263 23.67 -17.53 0.57
CA VAL A 263 23.30 -16.46 1.53
C VAL A 263 22.13 -16.86 2.46
N SER A 264 21.73 -18.12 2.42
CA SER A 264 20.63 -18.63 3.26
C SER A 264 20.93 -18.57 4.76
N ASP A 265 22.20 -18.57 5.14
CA ASP A 265 22.70 -18.48 6.53
C ASP A 265 22.39 -17.12 7.19
N CYS A 266 22.17 -16.08 6.41
CA CYS A 266 21.86 -14.73 6.91
C CYS A 266 20.42 -14.25 6.54
N ILE A 267 19.54 -15.15 6.07
CA ILE A 267 18.17 -14.80 5.67
C ILE A 267 17.13 -15.67 6.39
N SER A 268 16.14 -15.03 7.01
CA SER A 268 14.98 -15.70 7.58
C SER A 268 13.69 -15.34 6.84
N PHE A 269 12.96 -16.36 6.38
CA PHE A 269 11.61 -16.24 5.82
C PHE A 269 10.59 -16.56 6.91
N LEU A 270 9.97 -15.54 7.51
CA LEU A 270 9.10 -15.71 8.67
C LEU A 270 7.63 -15.95 8.31
N GLY A 271 7.28 -15.91 7.00
CA GLY A 271 5.89 -16.02 6.58
C GLY A 271 5.03 -14.83 7.03
N TYR A 272 3.73 -15.03 7.14
CA TYR A 272 2.83 -14.02 7.67
C TYR A 272 3.02 -13.89 9.20
N ARG A 273 3.14 -12.64 9.66
CA ARG A 273 3.35 -12.32 11.08
C ARG A 273 2.29 -11.33 11.55
N GLU A 274 1.70 -11.61 12.70
CA GLU A 274 0.76 -10.70 13.38
C GLU A 274 1.48 -9.72 14.30
N ASP A 275 2.69 -10.06 14.73
CA ASP A 275 3.56 -9.27 15.60
C ASP A 275 4.53 -8.34 14.84
N MET A 276 4.12 -7.86 13.67
CA MET A 276 4.93 -6.96 12.85
C MET A 276 5.42 -5.72 13.60
N MET A 277 4.63 -5.20 14.54
CA MET A 277 5.01 -4.07 15.39
C MET A 277 6.27 -4.35 16.23
N GLU A 278 6.45 -5.58 16.68
CA GLU A 278 7.63 -6.01 17.43
C GLU A 278 8.83 -6.21 16.49
N ILE A 279 8.56 -6.77 15.30
CA ILE A 279 9.60 -7.00 14.28
C ILE A 279 10.16 -5.68 13.75
N PHE A 280 9.31 -4.65 13.54
CA PHE A 280 9.80 -3.32 13.17
C PHE A 280 10.74 -2.72 14.24
N GLN A 281 10.49 -2.97 15.53
CA GLN A 281 11.31 -2.43 16.61
C GLN A 281 12.68 -3.07 16.75
N VAL A 282 12.86 -4.31 16.30
CA VAL A 282 14.17 -4.98 16.29
C VAL A 282 14.93 -4.76 14.99
N ALA A 283 14.28 -4.23 13.96
CA ALA A 283 14.92 -3.92 12.70
C ALA A 283 15.78 -2.64 12.79
N ASP A 284 16.85 -2.58 12.01
CA ASP A 284 17.76 -1.43 11.90
C ASP A 284 17.64 -0.72 10.54
N VAL A 285 17.23 -1.44 9.50
CA VAL A 285 17.08 -0.91 8.14
C VAL A 285 15.91 -1.59 7.44
N PHE A 286 15.06 -0.83 6.77
CA PHE A 286 13.97 -1.37 5.96
C PHE A 286 14.33 -1.36 4.47
N LEU A 287 14.14 -2.52 3.80
CA LEU A 287 14.48 -2.73 2.39
C LEU A 287 13.19 -2.85 1.57
N PHE A 288 13.03 -1.97 0.59
CA PHE A 288 11.80 -1.87 -0.19
C PHE A 288 12.06 -1.79 -1.71
N PRO A 289 12.38 -2.91 -2.38
CA PRO A 289 12.79 -2.96 -3.78
C PRO A 289 11.64 -3.02 -4.79
N SER A 290 10.41 -2.68 -4.39
CA SER A 290 9.20 -2.83 -5.22
C SER A 290 9.33 -2.16 -6.58
N TYR A 291 8.76 -2.79 -7.62
CA TYR A 291 8.66 -2.20 -8.97
C TYR A 291 7.59 -1.12 -9.07
N GLN A 292 6.51 -1.27 -8.31
CA GLN A 292 5.35 -0.36 -8.37
C GLN A 292 4.55 -0.38 -7.07
N GLU A 293 4.17 0.80 -6.58
CA GLU A 293 3.20 1.00 -5.50
C GLU A 293 2.36 2.27 -5.76
N GLY A 294 1.20 2.36 -5.10
CA GLY A 294 0.46 3.61 -4.95
C GLY A 294 1.09 4.49 -3.87
N LEU A 295 0.72 4.24 -2.61
CA LEU A 295 1.46 4.68 -1.41
C LEU A 295 1.79 3.42 -0.58
N PRO A 296 3.09 3.07 -0.39
CA PRO A 296 3.46 1.81 0.24
C PRO A 296 3.32 1.85 1.76
N MET A 297 2.26 1.22 2.30
CA MET A 297 2.00 1.18 3.74
C MET A 297 3.15 0.56 4.54
N ALA A 298 3.73 -0.55 4.07
CA ALA A 298 4.86 -1.20 4.76
C ALA A 298 6.08 -0.27 4.90
N LEU A 299 6.32 0.61 3.91
CA LEU A 299 7.37 1.62 3.98
C LEU A 299 7.02 2.70 5.00
N LEU A 300 5.77 3.16 5.00
CA LEU A 300 5.27 4.15 5.96
C LEU A 300 5.30 3.61 7.39
N GLU A 301 4.94 2.34 7.59
CA GLU A 301 5.06 1.65 8.88
C GLU A 301 6.52 1.63 9.36
N ALA A 302 7.46 1.20 8.51
CA ALA A 302 8.88 1.23 8.84
C ALA A 302 9.37 2.63 9.25
N MET A 303 8.95 3.66 8.51
CA MET A 303 9.27 5.05 8.82
C MET A 303 8.71 5.49 10.18
N ALA A 304 7.49 5.07 10.53
CA ALA A 304 6.87 5.39 11.81
C ALA A 304 7.63 4.80 13.00
N TYR A 305 8.26 3.64 12.81
CA TYR A 305 9.20 3.05 13.79
C TYR A 305 10.62 3.64 13.72
N GLY A 306 10.83 4.67 12.90
CA GLY A 306 12.13 5.35 12.81
C GLY A 306 13.20 4.54 12.06
N LEU A 307 12.81 3.64 11.17
CA LEU A 307 13.78 2.89 10.38
C LEU A 307 14.28 3.72 9.18
N PRO A 308 15.58 3.80 8.94
CA PRO A 308 16.13 4.24 7.66
C PRO A 308 15.72 3.27 6.56
N VAL A 309 15.51 3.78 5.35
CA VAL A 309 14.94 3.01 4.25
C VAL A 309 15.91 2.92 3.07
N ILE A 310 16.00 1.73 2.45
CA ILE A 310 16.58 1.57 1.10
C ILE A 310 15.44 1.14 0.18
N CYS A 311 15.08 1.98 -0.78
CA CYS A 311 13.96 1.70 -1.67
C CYS A 311 14.26 1.98 -3.14
N SER A 312 13.44 1.40 -4.03
CA SER A 312 13.44 1.76 -5.44
C SER A 312 12.80 3.13 -5.68
N ASP A 313 13.25 3.79 -6.76
CA ASP A 313 12.77 5.11 -7.20
C ASP A 313 11.39 5.01 -7.86
N ILE A 314 10.35 4.86 -7.05
CA ILE A 314 8.95 4.80 -7.48
C ILE A 314 8.13 5.90 -6.83
N ARG A 315 7.01 6.29 -7.46
CA ARG A 315 6.19 7.45 -7.07
C ARG A 315 5.82 7.47 -5.57
N GLY A 316 5.25 6.40 -5.03
CA GLY A 316 4.84 6.34 -3.64
C GLY A 316 6.01 6.42 -2.64
N SER A 317 7.17 5.84 -2.99
CA SER A 317 8.37 5.96 -2.15
C SER A 317 8.89 7.40 -2.12
N ARG A 318 8.90 8.10 -3.27
CA ARG A 318 9.34 9.52 -3.34
C ARG A 318 8.50 10.43 -2.45
N ASP A 319 7.19 10.21 -2.40
CA ASP A 319 6.29 11.02 -1.57
C ASP A 319 6.58 10.87 -0.07
N LEU A 320 7.05 9.70 0.34
CA LEU A 320 7.34 9.38 1.74
C LEU A 320 8.70 9.88 2.19
N ILE A 321 9.79 9.51 1.50
CA ILE A 321 11.17 9.65 1.99
C ILE A 321 11.78 11.05 1.82
N GLY A 322 11.03 12.01 1.26
CA GLY A 322 11.45 13.40 1.12
C GLY A 322 12.39 13.67 -0.05
N ASN A 323 12.98 14.85 -0.05
CA ASN A 323 13.86 15.31 -1.11
C ASN A 323 15.17 14.50 -1.14
N CYS A 324 15.59 14.17 -2.34
CA CYS A 324 16.85 13.47 -2.58
C CYS A 324 17.86 14.45 -3.19
N GLU A 325 19.04 14.53 -2.62
CA GLU A 325 20.15 15.27 -3.21
C GLU A 325 20.70 14.50 -4.43
N ASN A 326 21.08 15.23 -5.47
CA ASN A 326 21.75 14.67 -6.66
C ASN A 326 23.18 14.24 -6.33
N GLN A 327 23.35 13.30 -5.43
CA GLN A 327 24.60 12.64 -5.07
C GLN A 327 24.68 11.27 -5.77
N PRO A 328 25.85 10.61 -5.89
CA PRO A 328 25.99 9.32 -6.58
C PRO A 328 25.04 8.22 -6.10
N PHE A 329 24.40 8.39 -4.96
CA PHE A 329 23.48 7.45 -4.31
C PHE A 329 22.09 8.01 -3.99
N ASN A 330 21.63 9.11 -4.61
CA ASN A 330 20.35 9.69 -4.25
C ASN A 330 20.06 9.58 -2.74
N TYR A 331 20.93 10.19 -1.93
CA TYR A 331 20.74 10.32 -0.50
C TYR A 331 19.51 11.19 -0.28
N CYS A 332 18.53 10.65 0.42
CA CYS A 332 17.32 11.37 0.77
C CYS A 332 17.26 11.52 2.29
N SER A 333 16.43 12.44 2.76
CA SER A 333 16.30 12.71 4.19
C SER A 333 15.96 11.46 5.02
N GLY A 334 15.11 10.57 4.48
CA GLY A 334 14.65 9.35 5.16
C GLY A 334 15.35 8.05 4.73
N GLY A 335 16.26 8.09 3.75
CA GLY A 335 16.86 6.84 3.27
C GLY A 335 17.69 6.99 2.00
N ILE A 336 17.90 5.87 1.32
CA ILE A 336 18.64 5.79 0.07
C ILE A 336 17.70 5.28 -1.03
N VAL A 337 17.64 6.02 -2.14
CA VAL A 337 16.85 5.64 -3.32
C VAL A 337 17.74 5.01 -4.37
N VAL A 338 17.41 3.79 -4.76
CA VAL A 338 18.03 3.09 -5.88
C VAL A 338 17.23 3.33 -7.15
N LYS A 339 17.84 3.94 -8.16
CA LYS A 339 17.18 4.44 -9.38
C LYS A 339 16.39 3.37 -10.14
N ARG A 340 16.87 2.12 -10.15
CA ARG A 340 16.20 1.00 -10.82
C ARG A 340 15.92 -0.10 -9.81
N ALA A 341 14.70 -0.59 -9.74
CA ALA A 341 14.29 -1.63 -8.79
C ALA A 341 15.07 -2.96 -8.96
N ASN A 342 15.64 -3.22 -10.14
CA ASN A 342 16.49 -4.39 -10.44
C ASN A 342 17.98 -4.10 -10.41
N ASP A 343 18.40 -2.95 -9.88
CA ASP A 343 19.84 -2.61 -9.76
C ASP A 343 20.47 -3.29 -8.53
N ILE A 344 20.90 -4.53 -8.72
CA ILE A 344 21.53 -5.35 -7.68
C ILE A 344 22.73 -4.62 -7.07
N SER A 345 23.60 -4.02 -7.89
CA SER A 345 24.80 -3.32 -7.42
C SER A 345 24.46 -2.05 -6.63
N GLY A 346 23.41 -1.32 -7.06
CA GLY A 346 22.91 -0.15 -6.35
C GLY A 346 22.39 -0.52 -4.95
N PHE A 347 21.57 -1.57 -4.84
CA PHE A 347 21.09 -2.06 -3.54
C PHE A 347 22.24 -2.59 -2.68
N SER A 348 23.18 -3.36 -3.24
CA SER A 348 24.36 -3.86 -2.52
C SER A 348 25.19 -2.72 -1.90
N LYS A 349 25.47 -1.68 -2.67
CA LYS A 349 26.20 -0.49 -2.19
C LYS A 349 25.41 0.27 -1.11
N ALA A 350 24.10 0.45 -1.29
CA ALA A 350 23.23 1.13 -0.32
C ALA A 350 23.16 0.35 1.00
N ILE A 351 23.03 -0.98 0.95
CA ILE A 351 23.05 -1.85 2.12
C ILE A 351 24.40 -1.73 2.83
N ARG A 352 25.52 -1.88 2.10
CA ARG A 352 26.86 -1.72 2.67
C ARG A 352 27.02 -0.42 3.45
N LEU A 353 26.57 0.68 2.86
CA LEU A 353 26.68 1.99 3.47
C LEU A 353 25.87 2.07 4.78
N LEU A 354 24.61 1.62 4.81
CA LEU A 354 23.82 1.63 6.03
C LEU A 354 24.28 0.57 7.05
N LEU A 355 25.02 -0.47 6.68
CA LEU A 355 25.68 -1.36 7.63
C LEU A 355 26.84 -0.67 8.36
N THR A 356 27.63 0.16 7.66
CA THR A 356 28.82 0.81 8.24
C THR A 356 28.52 2.17 8.90
N GLU A 357 27.53 2.91 8.44
CA GLU A 357 27.27 4.30 8.84
C GLU A 357 26.14 4.43 9.88
N ASN A 358 26.43 4.14 11.14
CA ASN A 358 25.44 4.25 12.23
C ASN A 358 24.85 5.67 12.37
N SER A 359 25.65 6.71 12.17
CA SER A 359 25.18 8.11 12.23
C SER A 359 24.16 8.42 11.16
N ALA A 360 24.32 7.86 9.96
CA ALA A 360 23.37 7.99 8.86
C ALA A 360 22.04 7.29 9.20
N ARG A 361 22.11 6.03 9.73
CA ARG A 361 20.90 5.31 10.17
C ARG A 361 20.10 6.13 11.19
N LYS A 362 20.75 6.69 12.21
CA LYS A 362 20.09 7.50 13.26
C LYS A 362 19.40 8.73 12.67
N LYS A 363 20.13 9.53 11.87
CA LYS A 363 19.57 10.77 11.26
C LYS A 363 18.37 10.47 10.36
N MET A 364 18.46 9.47 9.51
CA MET A 364 17.38 9.05 8.62
C MET A 364 16.17 8.54 9.42
N GLY A 365 16.41 7.74 10.46
CA GLY A 365 15.36 7.22 11.34
C GLY A 365 14.62 8.32 12.09
N GLU A 366 15.32 9.30 12.66
CA GLU A 366 14.72 10.45 13.32
C GLU A 366 13.86 11.29 12.38
N TRP A 367 14.35 11.51 11.17
CA TRP A 367 13.59 12.20 10.13
C TRP A 367 12.33 11.43 9.74
N ASN A 368 12.44 10.11 9.53
CA ASN A 368 11.33 9.24 9.18
C ASN A 368 10.23 9.25 10.23
N SER A 369 10.60 9.12 11.51
CA SER A 369 9.63 9.17 12.61
C SER A 369 8.88 10.50 12.70
N LYS A 370 9.55 11.62 12.39
CA LYS A 370 8.90 12.94 12.30
C LYS A 370 8.00 13.03 11.08
N ARG A 371 8.49 12.58 9.93
CA ARG A 371 7.77 12.62 8.64
C ARG A 371 6.50 11.78 8.66
N ALA A 372 6.53 10.59 9.27
CA ALA A 372 5.39 9.69 9.37
C ALA A 372 4.16 10.34 10.04
N LYS A 373 4.34 11.35 10.88
CA LYS A 373 3.24 12.10 11.53
C LYS A 373 2.34 12.81 10.52
N GLU A 374 2.89 13.25 9.39
CA GLU A 374 2.14 13.89 8.31
C GLU A 374 1.20 12.92 7.57
N PHE A 375 1.38 11.63 7.80
CA PHE A 375 0.59 10.53 7.24
C PHE A 375 -0.25 9.82 8.32
N SER A 376 -0.51 10.48 9.44
CA SER A 376 -1.28 9.89 10.53
C SER A 376 -2.73 9.61 10.12
N ILE A 377 -3.32 8.56 10.71
CA ILE A 377 -4.74 8.24 10.49
C ILE A 377 -5.65 9.41 10.88
N CYS A 378 -5.29 10.20 11.90
CA CYS A 378 -6.05 11.40 12.30
C CYS A 378 -6.06 12.45 11.19
N TYR A 379 -4.92 12.68 10.54
CA TYR A 379 -4.85 13.62 9.41
C TYR A 379 -5.71 13.14 8.23
N VAL A 380 -5.62 11.87 7.88
CA VAL A 380 -6.41 11.26 6.79
C VAL A 380 -7.91 11.33 7.11
N LYS A 381 -8.32 11.02 8.35
CA LYS A 381 -9.72 11.15 8.81
C LYS A 381 -10.23 12.57 8.60
N ASN A 382 -9.52 13.57 9.09
CA ASN A 382 -9.92 14.97 8.95
C ASN A 382 -10.05 15.41 7.47
N CYS A 383 -9.19 14.88 6.58
CA CYS A 383 -9.33 15.13 5.15
C CYS A 383 -10.59 14.49 4.57
N MET A 384 -10.86 13.22 4.93
CA MET A 384 -12.04 12.50 4.45
C MET A 384 -13.34 13.09 4.99
N GLU A 385 -13.40 13.50 6.26
CA GLU A 385 -14.55 14.21 6.85
C GLU A 385 -14.88 15.49 6.07
N LYS A 386 -13.88 16.26 5.69
CA LYS A 386 -14.07 17.46 4.85
C LYS A 386 -14.63 17.13 3.47
N ILE A 387 -14.14 16.06 2.85
CA ILE A 387 -14.63 15.63 1.53
C ILE A 387 -16.08 15.17 1.63
N TYR A 388 -16.40 14.31 2.59
CA TYR A 388 -17.78 13.88 2.79
C TYR A 388 -18.71 15.05 3.11
N SER A 389 -18.35 15.94 4.04
CA SER A 389 -19.14 17.13 4.38
C SER A 389 -19.34 18.11 3.22
N LYS A 390 -18.38 18.19 2.28
CA LYS A 390 -18.48 19.01 1.06
C LYS A 390 -19.50 18.47 0.07
N LEU A 391 -19.63 17.14 0.00
CA LEU A 391 -20.45 16.46 -1.00
C LEU A 391 -21.84 16.07 -0.49
N LEU A 392 -21.99 15.91 0.82
CA LEU A 392 -23.18 15.40 1.47
C LEU A 392 -23.84 16.54 2.25
N PRO A 393 -25.07 16.91 1.91
CA PRO A 393 -25.82 17.99 2.57
C PRO A 393 -26.20 17.67 4.01
#